data_3e455a56afb9ccff5eae803135b7f398
#
_entry.id   3e455a56afb9ccff5eae803135b7f398
#
_cell.length_a   1.000
_cell.length_b   1.000
_cell.length_c   1.000
_cell.angle_alpha   90.00
_cell.angle_beta   90.00
_cell.angle_gamma   90.00
#
_symmetry.space_group_name_H-M   'P 1'
#
loop_
_entity.id
_entity.type
_entity.pdbx_description
1 polymer ?
#
loop_
_entity_poly.entity_id
_entity_poly.type
_entity_poly.pdbx_seq_one_letter_code
_entity_poly.pdbx_strand_id
1 'polypeptide(L)'
;MAELFLQELKPDAIVRQTADFGLDFLVTFRNSRGGINSFGVEVKSTDQEVQLSFGIDRKIYNRLAYSNTAILLLVANVKQNKLYFAWIDKRRAHSGAATVMISLTQIDEITKMELRRKLTTSELDPIGPRLGQV
;
A
#
# COMPACT_ATOMS: atom_id res chain seq x y z
N MET A 1 -10.55 5.99 8.33
CA MET A 1 -9.29 5.50 8.93
C MET A 1 -8.14 5.55 7.93
N ALA A 2 -8.27 4.89 6.80
CA ALA A 2 -7.19 4.85 5.80
C ALA A 2 -6.87 6.23 5.23
N GLU A 3 -7.88 7.01 4.86
CA GLU A 3 -7.66 8.35 4.30
C GLU A 3 -7.01 9.28 5.32
N LEU A 4 -7.42 9.21 6.58
CA LEU A 4 -6.80 10.00 7.64
C LEU A 4 -5.32 9.65 7.80
N PHE A 5 -5.00 8.35 7.77
CA PHE A 5 -3.60 7.91 7.81
C PHE A 5 -2.81 8.48 6.65
N LEU A 6 -3.36 8.42 5.43
CA LEU A 6 -2.68 8.96 4.24
C LEU A 6 -2.46 10.46 4.38
N GLN A 7 -3.42 11.20 4.93
CA GLN A 7 -3.25 12.63 5.19
C GLN A 7 -2.18 12.91 6.23
N GLU A 8 -2.06 12.05 7.23
CA GLU A 8 -1.03 12.18 8.26
C GLU A 8 0.38 11.98 7.72
N LEU A 9 0.54 11.29 6.60
CA LEU A 9 1.82 11.19 5.90
C LEU A 9 2.20 12.50 5.20
N LYS A 10 1.29 13.46 5.14
CA LYS A 10 1.47 14.78 4.54
C LYS A 10 1.92 14.70 3.07
N PRO A 11 1.17 14.02 2.22
CA PRO A 11 1.47 13.97 0.79
C PRO A 11 1.19 15.31 0.13
N ASP A 12 1.78 15.52 -1.05
CA ASP A 12 1.49 16.71 -1.86
C ASP A 12 0.10 16.61 -2.50
N ALA A 13 -0.36 15.40 -2.77
CA ALA A 13 -1.70 15.19 -3.31
C ALA A 13 -2.23 13.80 -2.95
N ILE A 14 -3.53 13.72 -2.70
CA ILE A 14 -4.28 12.47 -2.59
C ILE A 14 -5.46 12.59 -3.53
N VAL A 15 -5.59 11.66 -4.46
CA VAL A 15 -6.73 11.60 -5.36
C VAL A 15 -7.51 10.34 -5.06
N ARG A 16 -8.77 10.51 -4.64
CA ARG A 16 -9.69 9.41 -4.45
C ARG A 16 -10.16 8.94 -5.82
N GLN A 17 -10.08 7.64 -6.05
CA GLN A 17 -10.57 7.07 -7.30
C GLN A 17 -12.06 6.85 -7.20
N THR A 18 -12.82 7.44 -8.13
CA THR A 18 -14.29 7.35 -8.16
C THR A 18 -14.78 6.28 -9.11
N ALA A 19 -13.93 5.84 -10.04
CA ALA A 19 -14.24 4.75 -10.95
C ALA A 19 -13.61 3.46 -10.46
N ASP A 20 -14.13 2.35 -10.94
CA ASP A 20 -13.64 1.03 -10.52
C ASP A 20 -12.36 0.67 -11.30
N PHE A 21 -11.26 1.31 -10.95
CA PHE A 21 -9.95 1.00 -11.51
C PHE A 21 -9.17 0.02 -10.63
N GLY A 22 -9.78 -0.49 -9.57
CA GLY A 22 -9.11 -1.42 -8.67
C GLY A 22 -8.20 -0.77 -7.63
N LEU A 23 -8.21 0.55 -7.53
CA LEU A 23 -7.48 1.30 -6.51
C LEU A 23 -8.42 2.28 -5.84
N ASP A 24 -8.21 2.52 -4.55
CA ASP A 24 -9.01 3.47 -3.80
C ASP A 24 -8.43 4.89 -3.84
N PHE A 25 -7.10 4.99 -3.83
CA PHE A 25 -6.43 6.29 -3.84
C PHE A 25 -5.19 6.25 -4.72
N LEU A 26 -4.84 7.41 -5.25
CA LEU A 26 -3.53 7.69 -5.83
C LEU A 26 -2.88 8.78 -5.00
N VAL A 27 -1.66 8.52 -4.51
CA VAL A 27 -0.98 9.41 -3.57
C VAL A 27 0.35 9.84 -4.18
N THR A 28 0.65 11.13 -4.06
CA THR A 28 1.83 11.73 -4.66
C THR A 28 2.63 12.49 -3.62
N PHE A 29 3.93 12.29 -3.61
CA PHE A 29 4.88 13.02 -2.80
C PHE A 29 5.90 13.69 -3.70
N ARG A 30 6.28 14.92 -3.33
CA ARG A 30 7.47 15.54 -3.89
C ARG A 30 8.69 15.00 -3.14
N ASN A 31 9.67 14.51 -3.86
CA ASN A 31 10.85 13.93 -3.23
C ASN A 31 11.94 14.99 -2.99
N SER A 32 13.05 14.58 -2.38
CA SER A 32 14.12 15.48 -1.95
C SER A 32 14.85 16.17 -3.12
N ARG A 33 14.67 15.66 -4.35
CA ARG A 33 15.26 16.25 -5.55
C ARG A 33 14.27 17.04 -6.38
N GLY A 34 13.07 17.25 -5.86
CA GLY A 34 12.00 17.98 -6.56
C GLY A 34 11.24 17.13 -7.57
N GLY A 35 11.56 15.85 -7.69
CA GLY A 35 10.79 14.91 -8.50
C GLY A 35 9.54 14.46 -7.80
N ILE A 36 8.79 13.57 -8.43
CA ILE A 36 7.51 13.11 -7.94
C ILE A 36 7.55 11.60 -7.72
N ASN A 37 7.17 11.18 -6.52
CA ASN A 37 6.91 9.79 -6.19
C ASN A 37 5.40 9.59 -6.11
N SER A 38 4.88 8.61 -6.87
CA SER A 38 3.45 8.29 -6.86
C SER A 38 3.26 6.82 -6.57
N PHE A 39 2.20 6.50 -5.83
CA PHE A 39 1.82 5.11 -5.58
C PHE A 39 0.32 5.01 -5.44
N GLY A 40 -0.20 3.82 -5.77
CA GLY A 40 -1.61 3.53 -5.58
C GLY A 40 -1.86 2.92 -4.22
N VAL A 41 -3.07 3.06 -3.72
CA VAL A 41 -3.47 2.50 -2.43
C VAL A 41 -4.75 1.70 -2.62
N GLU A 42 -4.73 0.47 -2.17
CA GLU A 42 -5.92 -0.38 -2.06
C GLU A 42 -6.22 -0.60 -0.58
N VAL A 43 -7.47 -0.39 -0.18
CA VAL A 43 -7.90 -0.50 1.21
C VAL A 43 -8.81 -1.72 1.36
N LYS A 44 -8.49 -2.56 2.33
CA LYS A 44 -9.36 -3.64 2.78
C LYS A 44 -9.76 -3.37 4.22
N SER A 45 -11.03 -3.50 4.51
CA SER A 45 -11.54 -3.32 5.87
C SER A 45 -12.05 -4.64 6.42
N THR A 46 -11.85 -4.85 7.69
CA THR A 46 -12.35 -6.03 8.39
C THR A 46 -12.74 -5.68 9.81
N ASP A 47 -13.68 -6.42 10.38
CA ASP A 47 -14.01 -6.36 11.80
C ASP A 47 -13.43 -7.55 12.57
N GLN A 48 -12.78 -8.46 11.85
CA GLN A 48 -12.10 -9.62 12.44
C GLN A 48 -10.69 -9.24 12.86
N GLU A 49 -10.16 -9.98 13.83
CA GLU A 49 -8.76 -9.80 14.21
C GLU A 49 -7.85 -10.04 13.02
N VAL A 50 -6.91 -9.10 12.79
CA VAL A 50 -5.99 -9.20 11.67
C VAL A 50 -4.80 -10.04 12.07
N GLN A 51 -4.58 -11.11 11.31
CA GLN A 51 -3.37 -11.91 11.43
C GLN A 51 -2.26 -11.24 10.63
N LEU A 52 -1.01 -11.39 11.09
CA LEU A 52 0.13 -10.84 10.36
C LEU A 52 0.35 -11.53 9.00
N SER A 53 -0.25 -12.69 8.80
CA SER A 53 -0.33 -13.33 7.49
C SER A 53 -1.78 -13.19 7.01
N PHE A 54 -1.99 -12.48 5.92
CA PHE A 54 -3.30 -12.10 5.43
C PHE A 54 -3.52 -12.63 4.01
N GLY A 55 -4.67 -13.28 3.78
CA GLY A 55 -4.97 -13.88 2.49
C GLY A 55 -5.74 -12.94 1.58
N ILE A 56 -5.30 -12.85 0.33
CA ILE A 56 -5.99 -12.08 -0.72
C ILE A 56 -6.28 -13.02 -1.89
N ASP A 57 -7.47 -12.87 -2.46
CA ASP A 57 -7.85 -13.58 -3.68
C ASP A 57 -6.81 -13.36 -4.77
N ARG A 58 -6.42 -14.44 -5.45
CA ARG A 58 -5.37 -14.40 -6.48
C ARG A 58 -5.69 -13.42 -7.60
N LYS A 59 -6.94 -13.34 -8.03
CA LYS A 59 -7.31 -12.45 -9.12
C LYS A 59 -7.14 -10.98 -8.71
N ILE A 60 -7.49 -10.65 -7.47
CA ILE A 60 -7.31 -9.30 -6.94
C ILE A 60 -5.84 -8.98 -6.82
N TYR A 61 -5.05 -9.92 -6.27
CA TYR A 61 -3.60 -9.71 -6.12
C TYR A 61 -2.94 -9.47 -7.47
N ASN A 62 -3.25 -10.31 -8.46
CA ASN A 62 -2.65 -10.20 -9.79
C ASN A 62 -3.01 -8.87 -10.46
N ARG A 63 -4.25 -8.41 -10.31
CA ARG A 63 -4.67 -7.11 -10.85
C ARG A 63 -3.83 -5.98 -10.27
N LEU A 64 -3.60 -6.00 -8.97
CA LEU A 64 -2.77 -4.98 -8.31
C LEU A 64 -1.31 -5.11 -8.73
N ALA A 65 -0.80 -6.33 -8.81
CA ALA A 65 0.59 -6.60 -9.15
C ALA A 65 0.93 -6.26 -10.60
N TYR A 66 -0.04 -6.37 -11.52
CA TYR A 66 0.16 -6.00 -12.93
C TYR A 66 0.09 -4.48 -13.16
N SER A 67 -0.24 -3.72 -12.15
CA SER A 67 -0.21 -2.26 -12.23
C SER A 67 1.20 -1.74 -12.50
N ASN A 68 1.32 -0.68 -13.29
CA ASN A 68 2.62 -0.05 -13.54
C ASN A 68 3.09 0.85 -12.40
N THR A 69 2.29 1.00 -11.38
CA THR A 69 2.54 1.85 -10.23
C THR A 69 2.75 0.95 -9.01
N ALA A 70 3.62 1.38 -8.09
CA ALA A 70 3.75 0.70 -6.80
C ALA A 70 2.41 0.77 -6.07
N ILE A 71 2.00 -0.32 -5.45
CA ILE A 71 0.72 -0.41 -4.76
C ILE A 71 0.95 -0.70 -3.28
N LEU A 72 0.42 0.16 -2.44
CA LEU A 72 0.37 -0.02 -0.99
C LEU A 72 -0.98 -0.64 -0.64
N LEU A 73 -0.97 -1.79 -0.01
CA LEU A 73 -2.17 -2.39 0.55
C LEU A 73 -2.31 -1.92 1.99
N LEU A 74 -3.47 -1.37 2.34
CA LEU A 74 -3.83 -1.04 3.71
C LEU A 74 -4.95 -1.97 4.17
N VAL A 75 -4.78 -2.57 5.33
CA VAL A 75 -5.80 -3.39 5.96
C VAL A 75 -6.22 -2.71 7.25
N ALA A 76 -7.47 -2.30 7.32
CA ALA A 76 -8.02 -1.58 8.47
C ALA A 76 -8.89 -2.50 9.30
N ASN A 77 -8.54 -2.68 10.57
CA ASN A 77 -9.45 -3.29 11.53
C ASN A 77 -10.21 -2.15 12.21
N VAL A 78 -11.43 -1.92 11.72
CA VAL A 78 -12.24 -0.78 12.16
C VAL A 78 -12.71 -0.95 13.61
N LYS A 79 -12.89 -2.19 14.05
CA LYS A 79 -13.37 -2.49 15.40
C LYS A 79 -12.30 -2.23 16.44
N GLN A 80 -11.04 -2.55 16.14
CA GLN A 80 -9.91 -2.37 17.04
C GLN A 80 -9.16 -1.06 16.80
N ASN A 81 -9.54 -0.31 15.77
CA ASN A 81 -8.87 0.92 15.36
C ASN A 81 -7.39 0.70 15.09
N LYS A 82 -7.08 -0.35 14.33
CA LYS A 82 -5.71 -0.70 13.95
C LYS A 82 -5.58 -0.72 12.44
N LEU A 83 -4.41 -0.36 11.98
CA LEU A 83 -4.11 -0.29 10.55
C LEU A 83 -2.81 -1.08 10.28
N TYR A 84 -2.82 -1.81 9.17
CA TYR A 84 -1.69 -2.64 8.75
C TYR A 84 -1.39 -2.34 7.29
N PHE A 85 -0.17 -2.63 6.86
CA PHE A 85 0.19 -2.41 5.47
C PHE A 85 1.10 -3.50 4.93
N ALA A 86 1.12 -3.60 3.61
CA ALA A 86 2.13 -4.34 2.86
C ALA A 86 2.24 -3.70 1.48
N TRP A 87 3.43 -3.78 0.89
CA TRP A 87 3.60 -3.47 -0.51
C TRP A 87 3.26 -4.69 -1.35
N ILE A 88 2.59 -4.48 -2.46
CA ILE A 88 2.32 -5.56 -3.41
C ILE A 88 3.61 -5.90 -4.14
N ASP A 89 4.00 -7.16 -4.08
CA ASP A 89 5.20 -7.66 -4.75
C ASP A 89 4.80 -8.18 -6.14
N LYS A 90 5.23 -7.46 -7.16
CA LYS A 90 4.87 -7.78 -8.55
C LYS A 90 5.41 -9.14 -8.99
N ARG A 91 6.48 -9.62 -8.37
CA ARG A 91 7.08 -10.93 -8.70
C ARG A 91 6.18 -12.10 -8.34
N ARG A 92 5.18 -11.88 -7.49
CA ARG A 92 4.24 -12.91 -7.06
C ARG A 92 2.98 -12.98 -7.91
N ALA A 93 2.90 -12.16 -8.98
CA ALA A 93 1.76 -12.13 -9.89
C ALA A 93 1.90 -13.24 -10.93
N HIS A 94 1.31 -14.36 -10.68
CA HIS A 94 1.30 -15.49 -11.60
C HIS A 94 0.17 -16.43 -11.22
N SER A 95 0.02 -17.51 -11.98
CA SER A 95 -0.92 -18.56 -11.63
C SER A 95 -0.37 -19.34 -10.43
N GLY A 96 -1.26 -19.83 -9.61
CA GLY A 96 -0.90 -20.58 -8.42
C GLY A 96 -2.11 -20.78 -7.53
N ALA A 97 -1.90 -20.82 -6.22
CA ALA A 97 -2.99 -20.97 -5.25
C ALA A 97 -4.04 -19.87 -5.41
N ALA A 98 -5.30 -20.21 -5.20
CA ALA A 98 -6.41 -19.25 -5.30
C ALA A 98 -6.28 -18.08 -4.32
N THR A 99 -5.57 -18.28 -3.23
CA THR A 99 -5.31 -17.25 -2.21
C THR A 99 -3.82 -16.98 -2.14
N VAL A 100 -3.45 -15.70 -2.17
CA VAL A 100 -2.07 -15.25 -1.96
C VAL A 100 -1.93 -14.79 -0.52
N MET A 101 -1.04 -15.42 0.25
CA MET A 101 -0.77 -15.01 1.63
C MET A 101 0.29 -13.92 1.63
N ILE A 102 0.01 -12.83 2.30
CA ILE A 102 0.94 -11.70 2.41
C ILE A 102 1.21 -11.41 3.88
N SER A 103 2.44 -10.94 4.14
CA SER A 103 2.84 -10.53 5.48
C SER A 103 2.49 -9.07 5.69
N LEU A 104 1.77 -8.78 6.77
CA LEU A 104 1.36 -7.42 7.12
C LEU A 104 2.22 -6.89 8.27
N THR A 105 2.45 -5.59 8.24
CA THR A 105 3.09 -4.85 9.32
C THR A 105 2.07 -3.90 9.93
N GLN A 106 1.94 -3.93 11.25
CA GLN A 106 1.07 -2.96 11.92
C GLN A 106 1.69 -1.58 11.86
N ILE A 107 0.86 -0.58 11.58
CA ILE A 107 1.31 0.81 11.51
C ILE A 107 1.20 1.45 12.89
N ASP A 108 2.34 1.75 13.50
CA ASP A 108 2.44 2.58 14.68
C ASP A 108 3.10 3.92 14.30
N GLU A 109 3.38 4.77 15.27
CA GLU A 109 3.96 6.08 14.99
C GLU A 109 5.34 5.98 14.37
N ILE A 110 6.16 5.03 14.81
CA ILE A 110 7.50 4.82 14.27
C ILE A 110 7.42 4.33 12.82
N THR A 111 6.54 3.37 12.55
CA THR A 111 6.33 2.83 11.20
C THR A 111 5.84 3.93 10.26
N LYS A 112 4.94 4.80 10.73
CA LYS A 112 4.43 5.93 9.95
C LYS A 112 5.56 6.87 9.56
N MET A 113 6.43 7.22 10.50
CA MET A 113 7.58 8.08 10.23
C MET A 113 8.53 7.46 9.21
N GLU A 114 8.79 6.16 9.33
CA GLU A 114 9.65 5.45 8.38
C GLU A 114 9.05 5.41 6.99
N LEU A 115 7.74 5.16 6.89
CA LEU A 115 7.04 5.18 5.60
C LEU A 115 7.16 6.55 4.94
N ARG A 116 6.90 7.61 5.70
CA ARG A 116 6.99 8.97 5.16
C ARG A 116 8.40 9.26 4.66
N ARG A 117 9.42 8.88 5.42
CA ARG A 117 10.81 9.09 5.01
C ARG A 117 11.11 8.37 3.70
N LYS A 118 10.68 7.13 3.55
CA LYS A 118 10.89 6.36 2.33
C LYS A 118 10.13 6.93 1.14
N LEU A 119 8.89 7.37 1.37
CA LEU A 119 8.04 7.89 0.30
C LEU A 119 8.49 9.26 -0.20
N THR A 120 9.34 9.95 0.54
CA THR A 120 9.88 11.26 0.14
C THR A 120 11.32 11.20 -0.36
N THR A 121 11.94 10.02 -0.37
CA THR A 121 13.30 9.88 -0.89
C THR A 121 13.32 9.88 -2.42
N SER A 122 14.37 10.46 -2.98
CA SER A 122 14.58 10.45 -4.43
C SER A 122 15.04 9.11 -4.98
N GLU A 123 15.33 8.15 -4.10
CA GLU A 123 15.80 6.82 -4.47
C GLU A 123 14.66 5.79 -4.48
N LEU A 124 13.42 6.23 -4.27
CA LEU A 124 12.28 5.33 -4.31
C LEU A 124 12.13 4.75 -5.72
N ASP A 125 12.08 3.43 -5.79
CA ASP A 125 11.90 2.71 -7.06
C ASP A 125 10.49 3.00 -7.60
N PRO A 126 10.35 3.41 -8.88
CA PRO A 126 9.03 3.72 -9.44
C PRO A 126 8.06 2.55 -9.50
N ILE A 127 8.54 1.32 -9.42
CA ILE A 127 7.66 0.13 -9.37
C ILE A 127 7.47 -0.39 -7.96
N GLY A 128 7.91 0.37 -6.98
CA GLY A 128 7.77 0.07 -5.56
C GLY A 128 9.07 0.27 -4.82
N PRO A 129 9.01 0.34 -3.50
CA PRO A 129 10.22 0.41 -2.70
C PRO A 129 11.07 -0.83 -2.90
N ARG A 130 12.37 -0.65 -2.95
CA ARG A 130 13.30 -1.76 -3.13
C ARG A 130 13.25 -2.78 -2.01
N LEU A 131 12.60 -2.46 -0.95
CA LEU A 131 12.35 -3.36 0.15
C LEU A 131 11.75 -4.70 -0.27
N GLY A 132 10.85 -4.66 -1.24
CA GLY A 132 10.24 -5.88 -1.74
C GLY A 132 11.14 -6.68 -2.66
N GLN A 133 12.28 -6.14 -3.03
CA GLN A 133 13.18 -6.73 -4.01
C GLN A 133 14.44 -7.30 -3.38
N VAL A 134 14.67 -6.98 -2.17
CA VAL A 134 15.92 -7.36 -1.48
C VAL A 134 15.73 -8.63 -0.72
#